data_ce54af30c8b0b07de3a9ba7f4273d1ff
#
_entry.id   ce54af30c8b0b07de3a9ba7f4273d1ff
#
_cell.length_a   1.000
_cell.length_b   1.000
_cell.length_c   1.000
_cell.angle_alpha   90.00
_cell.angle_beta   90.00
_cell.angle_gamma   90.00
#
_symmetry.space_group_name_H-M   'P 1'
#
loop_
_entity.id
_entity.type
_entity.pdbx_description
1 polymer ?
#
loop_
_entity_poly.entity_id
_entity_poly.type
_entity_poly.pdbx_seq_one_letter_code
_entity_poly.pdbx_strand_id
1 'polypeptide(L)'
;MTEELELLRQADPVSADEGPWRDRPLTARAEARLEALTSGAVPVSRPRPVRRRRLVMGLTAASLAGAAAVALTFSGAGSSPAVAAPIALPLHADAPSVSLDVLARRAEARARTAGAADGPLRGSHLQSWYMSMESGPDAAPPVTVPEERITHWNDDGSGSELVVATDPRHPGRPVIHDDDGRWQTVRDGKVLHRKTYPAGSEAQHSGLASRTRPSTDPAELREQLSWLYGGPGGTRTTPQLLSALSSFRQEWTPGPRETAAVVRMLADAGGLRQAGVVTDRLGRRGQAYVYDGPDGATNSTRQMVIFDPRTGELLGLEVTFTKDEPEFKIKSGEVMSYEAWMP
;
A
#
# COMPACT_ATOMS: atom_id res chain seq x y z
N MET A 1 21.44 -18.02 -29.20
CA MET A 1 21.05 -16.60 -29.42
C MET A 1 19.84 -16.42 -30.36
N THR A 2 19.60 -17.33 -31.31
CA THR A 2 18.44 -17.30 -32.22
C THR A 2 17.13 -17.85 -31.62
N GLU A 3 17.22 -18.85 -30.76
CA GLU A 3 16.08 -19.54 -30.17
C GLU A 3 15.39 -18.74 -29.06
N GLU A 4 16.17 -17.99 -28.27
CA GLU A 4 15.64 -17.11 -27.21
C GLU A 4 14.90 -15.88 -27.78
N LEU A 5 15.37 -15.36 -28.91
CA LEU A 5 14.69 -14.27 -29.64
C LEU A 5 13.38 -14.71 -30.27
N GLU A 6 13.29 -15.95 -30.69
CA GLU A 6 12.06 -16.54 -31.25
C GLU A 6 11.02 -16.79 -30.14
N LEU A 7 11.44 -17.26 -28.96
CA LEU A 7 10.57 -17.39 -27.78
C LEU A 7 10.05 -16.02 -27.29
N LEU A 8 10.88 -14.97 -27.34
CA LEU A 8 10.45 -13.61 -27.01
C LEU A 8 9.45 -13.06 -28.03
N ARG A 9 9.60 -13.35 -29.32
CA ARG A 9 8.63 -12.97 -30.34
C ARG A 9 7.29 -13.71 -30.20
N GLN A 10 7.32 -14.98 -29.81
CA GLN A 10 6.09 -15.75 -29.56
C GLN A 10 5.38 -15.34 -28.26
N ALA A 11 6.11 -14.76 -27.30
CA ALA A 11 5.57 -14.24 -26.06
C ALA A 11 5.11 -12.77 -26.14
N ASP A 12 5.36 -12.10 -27.28
CA ASP A 12 4.91 -10.73 -27.46
C ASP A 12 3.39 -10.66 -27.71
N PRO A 13 2.60 -10.14 -26.77
CA PRO A 13 1.15 -10.04 -26.92
C PRO A 13 0.72 -8.98 -27.95
N VAL A 14 1.65 -8.19 -28.45
CA VAL A 14 1.40 -7.14 -29.47
C VAL A 14 2.10 -7.55 -30.76
N SER A 15 1.34 -8.09 -31.70
CA SER A 15 1.87 -8.39 -33.02
C SER A 15 2.54 -7.14 -33.62
N ALA A 16 3.82 -7.27 -33.96
CA ALA A 16 4.58 -6.17 -34.59
C ALA A 16 3.93 -5.68 -35.90
N ASP A 17 3.07 -6.51 -36.47
CA ASP A 17 2.42 -6.26 -37.77
C ASP A 17 0.98 -5.75 -37.67
N GLU A 18 0.36 -5.76 -36.49
CA GLU A 18 -1.04 -5.37 -36.27
C GLU A 18 -1.17 -4.52 -35.00
N GLY A 19 -1.13 -3.21 -35.11
CA GLY A 19 -1.40 -2.35 -33.96
C GLY A 19 -1.46 -0.86 -34.31
N PRO A 20 -2.08 -0.02 -33.51
CA PRO A 20 -2.22 1.42 -33.75
C PRO A 20 -0.87 2.17 -33.77
N TRP A 21 0.24 1.47 -33.48
CA TRP A 21 1.60 2.03 -33.40
C TRP A 21 2.50 1.67 -34.61
N ARG A 22 2.02 0.79 -35.50
CA ARG A 22 2.78 0.25 -36.66
C ARG A 22 3.48 1.30 -37.53
N ASP A 23 2.84 2.42 -37.75
CA ASP A 23 3.29 3.44 -38.69
C ASP A 23 3.74 4.75 -38.02
N ARG A 24 3.93 4.77 -36.70
CA ARG A 24 4.46 5.95 -36.01
C ARG A 24 5.97 5.88 -35.92
N PRO A 25 6.71 6.77 -36.62
CA PRO A 25 8.15 6.87 -36.46
C PRO A 25 8.47 7.21 -34.99
N LEU A 26 9.51 6.61 -34.45
CA LEU A 26 10.02 6.96 -33.13
C LEU A 26 10.33 8.46 -33.11
N THR A 27 10.07 9.11 -31.99
CA THR A 27 10.54 10.50 -31.83
C THR A 27 12.06 10.52 -31.84
N ALA A 28 12.69 11.57 -32.36
CA ALA A 28 14.14 11.71 -32.39
C ALA A 28 14.84 11.44 -31.06
N ARG A 29 14.13 11.70 -29.93
CA ARG A 29 14.60 11.41 -28.58
C ARG A 29 14.54 9.91 -28.24
N ALA A 30 13.56 9.19 -28.76
CA ALA A 30 13.42 7.74 -28.58
C ALA A 30 14.44 6.99 -29.44
N GLU A 31 14.68 7.45 -30.69
CA GLU A 31 15.73 6.92 -31.54
C GLU A 31 17.13 7.10 -30.94
N ALA A 32 17.47 8.31 -30.48
CA ALA A 32 18.75 8.56 -29.82
C ALA A 32 18.95 7.71 -28.57
N ARG A 33 17.87 7.41 -27.82
CA ARG A 33 17.93 6.55 -26.65
C ARG A 33 18.09 5.07 -27.01
N LEU A 34 17.45 4.62 -28.09
CA LEU A 34 17.61 3.28 -28.63
C LEU A 34 19.04 3.06 -29.13
N GLU A 35 19.58 4.00 -29.86
CA GLU A 35 20.95 3.98 -30.35
C GLU A 35 21.99 3.97 -29.23
N ALA A 36 21.77 4.74 -28.14
CA ALA A 36 22.60 4.72 -26.95
C ALA A 36 22.57 3.37 -26.22
N LEU A 37 21.41 2.69 -26.20
CA LEU A 37 21.24 1.38 -25.58
C LEU A 37 21.86 0.26 -26.43
N THR A 38 21.74 0.34 -27.75
CA THR A 38 22.27 -0.67 -28.68
C THR A 38 23.78 -0.55 -28.92
N SER A 39 24.31 0.66 -28.82
CA SER A 39 25.77 0.92 -29.02
C SER A 39 26.61 0.66 -27.74
N GLY A 40 25.99 0.32 -26.61
CA GLY A 40 26.70 0.11 -25.34
C GLY A 40 27.36 1.36 -24.76
N ALA A 41 27.13 2.53 -25.36
CA ALA A 41 27.64 3.80 -24.89
C ALA A 41 26.76 4.31 -23.75
N VAL A 42 27.14 3.99 -22.51
CA VAL A 42 26.58 4.65 -21.34
C VAL A 42 27.10 6.10 -21.31
N PRO A 43 26.29 7.11 -21.53
CA PRO A 43 26.76 8.49 -21.43
C PRO A 43 27.05 8.78 -19.97
N VAL A 44 28.31 8.98 -19.62
CA VAL A 44 28.72 9.58 -18.35
C VAL A 44 28.20 11.02 -18.35
N SER A 45 27.03 11.22 -17.80
CA SER A 45 26.45 12.54 -17.63
C SER A 45 27.26 13.29 -16.57
N ARG A 46 28.09 14.27 -17.02
CA ARG A 46 28.63 15.28 -16.12
C ARG A 46 27.45 16.00 -15.45
N PRO A 47 27.44 16.16 -14.13
CA PRO A 47 26.36 16.85 -13.45
C PRO A 47 26.35 18.32 -13.85
N ARG A 48 25.39 18.73 -14.67
CA ARG A 48 25.03 20.14 -14.78
C ARG A 48 24.33 20.54 -13.48
N PRO A 49 24.52 21.76 -12.96
CA PRO A 49 23.80 22.23 -11.79
C PRO A 49 22.32 22.36 -12.15
N VAL A 50 21.60 21.27 -11.93
CA VAL A 50 20.15 21.26 -12.06
C VAL A 50 19.59 22.04 -10.89
N ARG A 51 18.96 23.19 -11.17
CA ARG A 51 18.00 23.79 -10.25
C ARG A 51 17.15 22.65 -9.71
N ARG A 52 17.23 22.46 -8.38
CA ARG A 52 16.53 21.40 -7.65
C ARG A 52 15.03 21.48 -7.92
N ARG A 53 14.55 20.83 -8.94
CA ARG A 53 13.17 20.37 -9.02
C ARG A 53 13.11 19.20 -8.04
N ARG A 54 12.56 19.43 -6.88
CA ARG A 54 12.28 18.39 -5.90
C ARG A 54 11.22 17.47 -6.52
N LEU A 55 11.67 16.36 -7.08
CA LEU A 55 10.76 15.27 -7.40
C LEU A 55 10.37 14.68 -6.05
N VAL A 56 9.16 14.93 -5.64
CA VAL A 56 8.50 14.18 -4.57
C VAL A 56 8.21 12.80 -5.18
N MET A 57 9.18 11.88 -5.08
CA MET A 57 8.90 10.46 -5.25
C MET A 57 8.30 9.97 -3.94
N GLY A 58 7.01 10.19 -3.81
CA GLY A 58 6.20 9.50 -2.82
C GLY A 58 6.06 8.04 -3.25
N LEU A 59 6.26 7.15 -2.30
CA LEU A 59 5.80 5.77 -2.23
C LEU A 59 5.71 5.02 -3.56
N THR A 60 6.73 4.28 -3.84
CA THR A 60 6.94 3.41 -5.00
C THR A 60 5.92 2.28 -5.03
N ALA A 61 5.05 2.33 -5.96
CA ALA A 61 5.18 1.76 -7.28
C ALA A 61 4.78 0.28 -7.43
N ALA A 62 4.66 -0.55 -6.39
CA ALA A 62 4.14 -1.91 -6.55
C ALA A 62 2.65 -2.04 -6.20
N SER A 63 2.14 -1.23 -5.27
CA SER A 63 0.72 -1.22 -4.89
C SER A 63 -0.12 -0.17 -5.63
N LEU A 64 0.51 0.82 -6.27
CA LEU A 64 -0.18 1.88 -7.02
C LEU A 64 -0.70 1.43 -8.40
N ALA A 65 -0.24 0.31 -8.95
CA ALA A 65 -0.74 -0.17 -10.23
C ALA A 65 -2.24 -0.55 -10.17
N GLY A 66 -2.72 -1.03 -9.03
CA GLY A 66 -4.14 -1.31 -8.82
C GLY A 66 -4.98 -0.06 -8.57
N ALA A 67 -4.48 0.89 -7.78
CA ALA A 67 -5.23 2.11 -7.44
C ALA A 67 -5.22 3.14 -8.59
N ALA A 68 -4.11 3.28 -9.32
CA ALA A 68 -4.02 4.17 -10.49
C ALA A 68 -4.91 3.69 -11.65
N ALA A 69 -5.08 2.37 -11.85
CA ALA A 69 -5.98 1.84 -12.86
C ALA A 69 -7.45 2.15 -12.53
N VAL A 70 -7.82 2.21 -11.26
CA VAL A 70 -9.18 2.57 -10.82
C VAL A 70 -9.44 4.07 -11.00
N ALA A 71 -8.47 4.94 -10.74
CA ALA A 71 -8.62 6.39 -10.91
C ALA A 71 -8.85 6.79 -12.39
N LEU A 72 -8.26 6.08 -13.34
CA LEU A 72 -8.40 6.38 -14.77
C LEU A 72 -9.73 5.91 -15.40
N THR A 73 -10.47 5.00 -14.75
CA THR A 73 -11.77 4.52 -15.27
C THR A 73 -12.94 5.39 -14.83
N PHE A 74 -12.74 6.38 -13.95
CA PHE A 74 -13.80 7.28 -13.47
C PHE A 74 -14.18 8.44 -14.40
N SER A 75 -13.54 8.61 -15.55
CA SER A 75 -13.92 9.62 -16.54
C SER A 75 -15.15 9.27 -17.37
N GLY A 76 -15.89 8.20 -17.03
CA GLY A 76 -17.17 7.80 -17.63
C GLY A 76 -18.36 8.19 -16.76
N ALA A 77 -19.13 9.15 -17.22
CA ALA A 77 -20.50 9.55 -16.88
C ALA A 77 -21.13 8.93 -15.61
N GLY A 78 -20.81 9.49 -14.46
CA GLY A 78 -21.35 9.11 -13.16
C GLY A 78 -20.38 9.53 -12.07
N SER A 79 -20.14 10.83 -11.93
CA SER A 79 -19.23 11.38 -10.94
C SER A 79 -19.65 11.00 -9.54
N SER A 80 -18.91 10.09 -8.90
CA SER A 80 -18.87 10.13 -7.44
C SER A 80 -18.35 11.52 -7.06
N PRO A 81 -18.99 12.24 -6.14
CA PRO A 81 -18.52 13.56 -5.74
C PRO A 81 -17.08 13.43 -5.26
N ALA A 82 -16.18 14.25 -5.84
CA ALA A 82 -14.85 14.43 -5.30
C ALA A 82 -14.99 14.77 -3.82
N VAL A 83 -14.40 13.96 -2.96
CA VAL A 83 -14.48 14.16 -1.52
C VAL A 83 -13.28 14.97 -1.10
N ALA A 84 -13.52 16.00 -0.30
CA ALA A 84 -12.45 16.73 0.37
C ALA A 84 -11.57 15.73 1.15
N ALA A 85 -10.27 15.97 1.15
CA ALA A 85 -9.34 15.13 1.92
C ALA A 85 -9.81 15.04 3.38
N PRO A 86 -9.82 13.83 3.95
CA PRO A 86 -10.22 13.67 5.34
C PRO A 86 -9.19 14.35 6.26
N ILE A 87 -9.68 14.84 7.39
CA ILE A 87 -8.82 15.39 8.44
C ILE A 87 -8.14 14.21 9.18
N ALA A 88 -6.89 14.45 9.62
CA ALA A 88 -6.13 13.51 10.44
C ALA A 88 -6.93 13.07 11.68
N LEU A 89 -6.76 11.81 12.07
CA LEU A 89 -7.39 11.26 13.25
C LEU A 89 -6.94 12.02 14.52
N PRO A 90 -7.87 12.43 15.39
CA PRO A 90 -7.53 13.09 16.63
C PRO A 90 -6.85 12.12 17.62
N LEU A 91 -5.74 12.56 18.18
CA LEU A 91 -4.97 11.83 19.18
C LEU A 91 -5.37 12.28 20.59
N HIS A 92 -5.66 11.34 21.48
CA HIS A 92 -5.94 11.59 22.88
C HIS A 92 -4.68 11.30 23.71
N ALA A 93 -3.78 12.28 23.77
CA ALA A 93 -2.47 12.14 24.43
C ALA A 93 -2.58 11.90 25.95
N ASP A 94 -3.61 12.43 26.60
CA ASP A 94 -3.83 12.32 28.04
C ASP A 94 -4.42 10.97 28.48
N ALA A 95 -4.84 10.14 27.50
CA ALA A 95 -5.35 8.82 27.83
C ALA A 95 -4.19 7.87 28.17
N PRO A 96 -4.42 6.92 29.15
CA PRO A 96 -3.42 5.90 29.45
C PRO A 96 -2.98 5.18 28.20
N SER A 97 -1.68 5.22 27.93
CA SER A 97 -1.11 4.69 26.72
C SER A 97 -0.07 3.61 27.02
N VAL A 98 0.18 2.74 26.06
CA VAL A 98 1.02 1.55 26.18
C VAL A 98 2.25 1.74 25.32
N SER A 99 3.46 1.47 25.85
CA SER A 99 4.67 1.47 25.04
C SER A 99 4.69 0.30 24.06
N LEU A 100 5.46 0.43 22.96
CA LEU A 100 5.58 -0.62 21.95
C LEU A 100 6.13 -1.92 22.57
N ASP A 101 7.07 -1.83 23.49
CA ASP A 101 7.61 -3.01 24.21
C ASP A 101 6.57 -3.72 25.06
N VAL A 102 5.68 -2.98 25.73
CA VAL A 102 4.59 -3.58 26.49
C VAL A 102 3.60 -4.25 25.54
N LEU A 103 3.32 -3.60 24.41
CA LEU A 103 2.44 -4.15 23.39
C LEU A 103 3.02 -5.44 22.78
N ALA A 104 4.33 -5.44 22.46
CA ALA A 104 5.03 -6.62 21.96
C ALA A 104 4.93 -7.80 22.94
N ARG A 105 5.18 -7.58 24.24
CA ARG A 105 5.01 -8.62 25.26
C ARG A 105 3.58 -9.18 25.35
N ARG A 106 2.56 -8.33 25.17
CA ARG A 106 1.15 -8.78 25.13
C ARG A 106 0.87 -9.64 23.90
N ALA A 107 1.32 -9.20 22.72
CA ALA A 107 1.19 -9.97 21.49
C ALA A 107 1.92 -11.32 21.57
N GLU A 108 3.13 -11.35 22.13
CA GLU A 108 3.91 -12.58 22.37
C GLU A 108 3.21 -13.51 23.37
N ALA A 109 2.58 -12.96 24.41
CA ALA A 109 1.80 -13.76 25.35
C ALA A 109 0.60 -14.43 24.68
N ARG A 110 -0.11 -13.71 23.81
CA ARG A 110 -1.21 -14.25 23.00
C ARG A 110 -0.70 -15.31 22.00
N ALA A 111 0.43 -15.05 21.36
CA ALA A 111 1.03 -15.98 20.40
C ALA A 111 1.37 -17.36 21.02
N ARG A 112 1.76 -17.38 22.31
CA ARG A 112 2.06 -18.64 23.04
C ARG A 112 0.83 -19.51 23.27
N THR A 113 -0.36 -18.93 23.30
CA THR A 113 -1.63 -19.65 23.49
C THR A 113 -2.35 -19.96 22.19
N ALA A 114 -1.83 -19.46 21.06
CA ALA A 114 -2.43 -19.67 19.75
C ALA A 114 -2.31 -21.12 19.29
N GLY A 115 -3.40 -21.65 18.76
CA GLY A 115 -3.47 -22.97 18.17
C GLY A 115 -2.83 -23.04 16.78
N ALA A 116 -2.78 -24.23 16.22
CA ALA A 116 -2.32 -24.42 14.83
C ALA A 116 -3.29 -23.83 13.80
N ALA A 117 -4.57 -23.79 14.11
CA ALA A 117 -5.62 -23.19 13.27
C ALA A 117 -5.56 -21.66 13.18
N ASP A 118 -4.85 -21.01 14.12
CA ASP A 118 -4.73 -19.55 14.17
C ASP A 118 -3.59 -19.01 13.29
N GLY A 119 -3.26 -19.71 12.21
CA GLY A 119 -2.21 -19.30 11.28
C GLY A 119 -2.61 -18.10 10.41
N PRO A 120 -1.65 -17.52 9.66
CA PRO A 120 -1.94 -16.42 8.77
C PRO A 120 -2.81 -16.88 7.60
N LEU A 121 -3.72 -16.00 7.17
CA LEU A 121 -4.60 -16.23 6.02
C LEU A 121 -4.06 -15.49 4.79
N ARG A 122 -4.19 -16.10 3.61
CA ARG A 122 -3.89 -15.47 2.33
C ARG A 122 -5.04 -14.59 1.91
N GLY A 123 -4.82 -13.30 1.96
CA GLY A 123 -5.81 -12.30 1.64
C GLY A 123 -5.97 -11.26 2.73
N SER A 124 -6.82 -10.30 2.47
CA SER A 124 -7.08 -9.19 3.37
C SER A 124 -8.47 -8.61 3.16
N HIS A 125 -9.02 -8.04 4.23
CA HIS A 125 -10.20 -7.21 4.19
C HIS A 125 -9.87 -5.85 4.80
N LEU A 126 -10.01 -4.77 4.02
CA LEU A 126 -9.63 -3.43 4.47
C LEU A 126 -10.52 -2.35 3.87
N GLN A 127 -10.66 -1.26 4.61
CA GLN A 127 -11.06 0.03 4.04
C GLN A 127 -9.84 0.90 3.85
N SER A 128 -9.78 1.61 2.74
CA SER A 128 -8.64 2.47 2.43
C SER A 128 -9.07 3.74 1.70
N TRP A 129 -8.21 4.74 1.81
CA TRP A 129 -8.27 5.97 1.04
C TRP A 129 -6.88 6.31 0.56
N TYR A 130 -6.80 6.66 -0.70
CA TYR A 130 -5.56 7.16 -1.29
C TYR A 130 -5.88 8.47 -2.00
N MET A 131 -5.06 9.47 -1.74
CA MET A 131 -5.15 10.75 -2.41
C MET A 131 -4.50 10.66 -3.78
N SER A 132 -5.27 10.95 -4.83
CA SER A 132 -4.75 11.13 -6.17
C SER A 132 -4.37 12.61 -6.34
N MET A 133 -3.14 12.88 -6.75
CA MET A 133 -2.59 14.22 -6.88
C MET A 133 -2.01 14.41 -8.28
N GLU A 134 -2.30 15.55 -8.86
CA GLU A 134 -1.68 16.01 -10.10
C GLU A 134 -0.76 17.19 -9.80
N SER A 135 0.32 17.33 -10.54
CA SER A 135 1.23 18.47 -10.43
C SER A 135 1.13 19.35 -11.66
N GLY A 136 1.16 20.66 -11.47
CA GLY A 136 1.17 21.64 -12.54
C GLY A 136 0.24 22.83 -12.32
N PRO A 137 0.33 23.88 -13.14
CA PRO A 137 -0.48 25.07 -12.99
C PRO A 137 -1.97 24.81 -13.15
N ASP A 138 -2.34 23.87 -14.00
CA ASP A 138 -3.74 23.49 -14.30
C ASP A 138 -4.16 22.20 -13.58
N ALA A 139 -3.37 21.71 -12.62
CA ALA A 139 -3.68 20.49 -11.88
C ALA A 139 -5.06 20.58 -11.21
N ALA A 140 -5.83 19.49 -11.33
CA ALA A 140 -7.08 19.36 -10.59
C ALA A 140 -6.81 19.34 -9.08
N PRO A 141 -7.76 19.76 -8.24
CA PRO A 141 -7.65 19.56 -6.80
C PRO A 141 -7.46 18.07 -6.48
N PRO A 142 -6.73 17.74 -5.39
CA PRO A 142 -6.56 16.37 -4.95
C PRO A 142 -7.91 15.67 -4.74
N VAL A 143 -8.00 14.43 -5.17
CA VAL A 143 -9.22 13.63 -5.04
C VAL A 143 -8.93 12.42 -4.18
N THR A 144 -9.78 12.17 -3.21
CA THR A 144 -9.74 10.97 -2.37
C THR A 144 -10.90 10.06 -2.75
N VAL A 145 -10.60 8.81 -3.04
CA VAL A 145 -11.60 7.78 -3.34
C VAL A 145 -11.58 6.76 -2.21
N PRO A 146 -12.58 6.78 -1.32
CA PRO A 146 -12.70 5.77 -0.27
C PRO A 146 -13.23 4.47 -0.88
N GLU A 147 -12.57 3.36 -0.51
CA GLU A 147 -12.95 2.03 -0.97
C GLU A 147 -12.88 1.01 0.17
N GLU A 148 -13.63 -0.05 0.01
CA GLU A 148 -13.49 -1.29 0.77
C GLU A 148 -13.07 -2.38 -0.18
N ARG A 149 -12.05 -3.13 0.21
CA ARG A 149 -11.44 -4.19 -0.59
C ARG A 149 -11.38 -5.47 0.21
N ILE A 150 -11.76 -6.55 -0.44
CA ILE A 150 -11.47 -7.90 0.04
C ILE A 150 -10.73 -8.69 -1.03
N THR A 151 -9.64 -9.31 -0.63
CA THR A 151 -8.82 -10.18 -1.48
C THR A 151 -8.68 -11.53 -0.81
N HIS A 152 -8.83 -12.60 -1.56
CA HIS A 152 -8.67 -13.96 -1.07
C HIS A 152 -7.86 -14.79 -2.05
N TRP A 153 -6.93 -15.58 -1.52
CA TRP A 153 -6.11 -16.51 -2.29
C TRP A 153 -6.18 -17.92 -1.69
N ASN A 154 -6.33 -18.91 -2.56
CA ASN A 154 -6.28 -20.31 -2.21
C ASN A 154 -4.87 -20.88 -2.40
N ASP A 155 -4.61 -22.05 -1.82
CA ASP A 155 -3.29 -22.72 -1.89
C ASP A 155 -2.87 -23.10 -3.31
N ASP A 156 -3.83 -23.28 -4.23
CA ASP A 156 -3.57 -23.55 -5.65
C ASP A 156 -3.25 -22.29 -6.47
N GLY A 157 -3.19 -21.12 -5.81
CA GLY A 157 -2.96 -19.82 -6.44
C GLY A 157 -4.15 -19.29 -7.22
N SER A 158 -5.34 -19.87 -7.06
CA SER A 158 -6.59 -19.24 -7.45
C SER A 158 -7.00 -18.20 -6.42
N GLY A 159 -7.85 -17.25 -6.82
CA GLY A 159 -8.25 -16.21 -5.89
C GLY A 159 -9.37 -15.35 -6.40
N SER A 160 -9.70 -14.36 -5.61
CA SER A 160 -10.72 -13.38 -5.97
C SER A 160 -10.43 -12.04 -5.31
N GLU A 161 -10.89 -10.98 -5.96
CA GLU A 161 -10.80 -9.61 -5.49
C GLU A 161 -12.13 -8.91 -5.73
N LEU A 162 -12.61 -8.20 -4.71
CA LEU A 162 -13.76 -7.33 -4.80
C LEU A 162 -13.39 -5.97 -4.20
N VAL A 163 -13.63 -4.90 -4.97
CA VAL A 163 -13.43 -3.52 -4.55
C VAL A 163 -14.74 -2.77 -4.70
N VAL A 164 -15.17 -2.13 -3.63
CA VAL A 164 -16.44 -1.40 -3.56
C VAL A 164 -16.17 0.02 -3.06
N ALA A 165 -16.74 1.03 -3.74
CA ALA A 165 -16.69 2.39 -3.23
C ALA A 165 -17.48 2.50 -1.92
N THR A 166 -16.88 3.14 -0.91
CA THR A 166 -17.56 3.42 0.36
C THR A 166 -18.21 4.81 0.33
N ASP A 167 -19.17 5.04 1.23
CA ASP A 167 -19.78 6.37 1.37
C ASP A 167 -18.84 7.31 2.13
N PRO A 168 -18.34 8.37 1.50
CA PRO A 168 -17.42 9.31 2.14
C PRO A 168 -18.04 10.07 3.32
N ARG A 169 -19.37 10.11 3.43
CA ARG A 169 -20.08 10.72 4.57
C ARG A 169 -20.12 9.82 5.79
N HIS A 170 -19.88 8.53 5.60
CA HIS A 170 -19.90 7.53 6.66
C HIS A 170 -18.62 6.68 6.58
N PRO A 171 -17.46 7.28 6.78
CA PRO A 171 -16.19 6.56 6.77
C PRO A 171 -16.22 5.46 7.83
N GLY A 172 -15.69 4.30 7.49
CA GLY A 172 -15.63 3.19 8.43
C GLY A 172 -16.87 2.30 8.48
N ARG A 173 -17.98 2.67 7.81
CA ARG A 173 -19.11 1.76 7.69
C ARG A 173 -18.78 0.66 6.66
N PRO A 174 -18.74 -0.63 7.05
CA PRO A 174 -18.52 -1.73 6.11
C PRO A 174 -19.59 -1.79 5.06
N VAL A 175 -19.21 -2.02 3.80
CA VAL A 175 -20.12 -2.19 2.65
C VAL A 175 -20.04 -3.58 2.03
N ILE A 176 -19.02 -4.36 2.41
CA ILE A 176 -18.88 -5.76 2.03
C ILE A 176 -19.15 -6.62 3.26
N HIS A 177 -19.99 -7.62 3.10
CA HIS A 177 -20.21 -8.67 4.10
C HIS A 177 -19.74 -9.99 3.49
N ASP A 178 -18.88 -10.68 4.18
CA ASP A 178 -18.45 -12.03 3.85
C ASP A 178 -19.17 -13.02 4.80
N ASP A 179 -20.36 -13.42 4.37
CA ASP A 179 -21.10 -14.48 5.05
C ASP A 179 -20.77 -15.82 4.38
N ASP A 180 -20.03 -16.68 5.06
CA ASP A 180 -19.66 -18.04 4.62
C ASP A 180 -18.90 -18.10 3.28
N GLY A 181 -18.00 -17.17 3.03
CA GLY A 181 -17.23 -17.08 1.77
C GLY A 181 -18.07 -16.60 0.58
N ARG A 182 -19.24 -16.08 0.81
CA ARG A 182 -20.09 -15.43 -0.19
C ARG A 182 -20.07 -13.94 0.00
N TRP A 183 -19.42 -13.28 -0.90
CA TRP A 183 -19.27 -11.83 -0.87
C TRP A 183 -20.58 -11.13 -1.23
N GLN A 184 -21.14 -10.46 -0.27
CA GLN A 184 -22.35 -9.67 -0.45
C GLN A 184 -21.99 -8.19 -0.31
N THR A 185 -22.42 -7.40 -1.30
CA THR A 185 -22.33 -5.94 -1.18
C THR A 185 -23.62 -5.42 -0.55
N VAL A 186 -23.51 -4.48 0.39
CA VAL A 186 -24.65 -3.76 0.91
C VAL A 186 -25.19 -2.78 -0.15
N ARG A 187 -26.47 -2.41 -0.04
CA ARG A 187 -27.21 -1.57 -1.00
C ARG A 187 -26.50 -0.28 -1.39
N ASP A 188 -25.67 0.28 -0.53
CA ASP A 188 -25.04 1.60 -0.71
C ASP A 188 -23.66 1.51 -1.36
N GLY A 189 -23.15 0.31 -1.64
CA GLY A 189 -21.83 0.10 -2.22
C GLY A 189 -21.88 0.01 -3.75
N LYS A 190 -21.05 0.82 -4.43
CA LYS A 190 -20.82 0.69 -5.87
C LYS A 190 -19.63 -0.21 -6.11
N VAL A 191 -19.82 -1.35 -6.77
CA VAL A 191 -18.72 -2.22 -7.17
C VAL A 191 -17.85 -1.49 -8.18
N LEU A 192 -16.59 -1.27 -7.83
CA LEU A 192 -15.57 -0.65 -8.66
C LEU A 192 -14.85 -1.71 -9.48
N HIS A 193 -14.52 -2.83 -8.83
CA HIS A 193 -13.79 -3.92 -9.44
C HIS A 193 -14.24 -5.25 -8.84
N ARG A 194 -14.38 -6.26 -9.68
CA ARG A 194 -14.60 -7.65 -9.26
C ARG A 194 -13.84 -8.55 -10.21
N LYS A 195 -12.98 -9.39 -9.66
CA LYS A 195 -12.18 -10.31 -10.44
C LYS A 195 -12.04 -11.65 -9.74
N THR A 196 -12.08 -12.73 -10.53
CA THR A 196 -11.75 -14.07 -10.10
C THR A 196 -10.51 -14.50 -10.86
N TYR A 197 -9.59 -15.10 -10.17
CA TYR A 197 -8.31 -15.54 -10.68
C TYR A 197 -8.29 -17.07 -10.73
N PRO A 198 -8.03 -17.71 -11.89
CA PRO A 198 -7.88 -19.16 -11.98
C PRO A 198 -6.63 -19.65 -11.24
N ALA A 199 -6.53 -20.96 -11.01
CA ALA A 199 -5.37 -21.58 -10.37
C ALA A 199 -4.05 -21.16 -11.03
N GLY A 200 -3.04 -20.89 -10.22
CA GLY A 200 -1.72 -20.41 -10.66
C GLY A 200 -1.64 -18.93 -11.05
N SER A 201 -2.76 -18.18 -11.06
CA SER A 201 -2.76 -16.76 -11.43
C SER A 201 -2.03 -15.89 -10.43
N GLU A 202 -1.94 -16.30 -9.17
CA GLU A 202 -1.25 -15.54 -8.12
C GLU A 202 0.18 -15.17 -8.52
N ALA A 203 0.88 -16.10 -9.20
CA ALA A 203 2.25 -15.88 -9.64
C ALA A 203 2.42 -14.68 -10.59
N GLN A 204 1.37 -14.30 -11.29
CA GLN A 204 1.36 -13.18 -12.22
C GLN A 204 0.96 -11.85 -11.55
N HIS A 205 0.26 -11.92 -10.41
CA HIS A 205 -0.28 -10.75 -9.70
C HIS A 205 0.58 -10.34 -8.52
N SER A 206 1.10 -11.31 -7.79
CA SER A 206 1.86 -11.06 -6.57
C SER A 206 3.32 -11.49 -6.75
N GLY A 207 4.26 -10.61 -6.41
CA GLY A 207 5.68 -10.92 -6.41
C GLY A 207 6.00 -12.08 -5.44
N LEU A 208 7.14 -12.74 -5.63
CA LEU A 208 7.56 -13.86 -4.77
C LEU A 208 7.56 -13.48 -3.28
N ALA A 209 8.04 -12.28 -2.94
CA ALA A 209 8.07 -11.80 -1.57
C ALA A 209 6.68 -11.67 -0.95
N SER A 210 5.68 -11.22 -1.73
CA SER A 210 4.30 -11.10 -1.28
C SER A 210 3.62 -12.45 -1.04
N ARG A 211 4.03 -13.49 -1.78
CA ARG A 211 3.48 -14.86 -1.68
C ARG A 211 4.14 -15.69 -0.59
N THR A 212 5.33 -15.30 -0.14
CA THR A 212 6.03 -16.02 0.91
C THR A 212 5.27 -15.89 2.22
N ARG A 213 5.01 -17.03 2.87
CA ARG A 213 4.37 -17.04 4.19
C ARG A 213 5.15 -16.17 5.16
N PRO A 214 4.48 -15.28 5.91
CA PRO A 214 5.15 -14.40 6.86
C PRO A 214 5.86 -15.19 7.95
N SER A 215 7.08 -14.78 8.27
CA SER A 215 7.84 -15.37 9.36
C SER A 215 7.26 -14.96 10.73
N THR A 216 7.35 -15.87 11.67
CA THR A 216 7.08 -15.62 13.09
C THR A 216 8.31 -15.12 13.85
N ASP A 217 9.48 -15.09 13.20
CA ASP A 217 10.69 -14.47 13.71
C ASP A 217 10.76 -13.01 13.28
N PRO A 218 10.94 -12.05 14.20
CA PRO A 218 10.94 -10.62 13.88
C PRO A 218 12.07 -10.19 12.93
N ALA A 219 13.24 -10.82 13.02
CA ALA A 219 14.39 -10.47 12.18
C ALA A 219 14.18 -10.99 10.74
N GLU A 220 13.71 -12.23 10.59
CA GLU A 220 13.35 -12.79 9.29
C GLU A 220 12.20 -12.04 8.64
N LEU A 221 11.16 -11.67 9.42
CA LEU A 221 10.05 -10.86 8.94
C LEU A 221 10.53 -9.50 8.43
N ARG A 222 11.46 -8.86 9.15
CA ARG A 222 12.08 -7.62 8.71
C ARG A 222 12.79 -7.77 7.36
N GLU A 223 13.49 -8.87 7.16
CA GLU A 223 14.14 -9.17 5.89
C GLU A 223 13.10 -9.39 4.76
N GLN A 224 12.06 -10.18 5.01
CA GLN A 224 10.95 -10.37 4.06
C GLN A 224 10.31 -9.05 3.65
N LEU A 225 9.98 -8.17 4.61
CA LEU A 225 9.43 -6.84 4.33
C LEU A 225 10.43 -5.95 3.58
N SER A 226 11.72 -6.11 3.82
CA SER A 226 12.75 -5.37 3.09
C SER A 226 12.74 -5.71 1.59
N TRP A 227 12.46 -6.96 1.24
CA TRP A 227 12.27 -7.38 -0.16
C TRP A 227 11.06 -6.73 -0.82
N LEU A 228 9.96 -6.56 -0.09
CA LEU A 228 8.76 -5.90 -0.59
C LEU A 228 8.99 -4.42 -0.93
N TYR A 229 9.93 -3.77 -0.26
CA TYR A 229 10.17 -2.34 -0.43
C TYR A 229 11.26 -2.00 -1.49
N GLY A 230 11.93 -2.91 -2.09
CA GLY A 230 12.93 -2.56 -3.11
C GLY A 230 14.12 -3.50 -3.23
N GLY A 231 13.91 -4.75 -2.86
CA GLY A 231 14.86 -5.82 -3.11
C GLY A 231 15.84 -6.08 -1.95
N PRO A 232 16.79 -6.99 -2.16
CA PRO A 232 17.71 -7.45 -1.13
C PRO A 232 18.72 -6.38 -0.75
N GLY A 233 19.10 -6.41 0.50
CA GLY A 233 20.22 -5.63 1.04
C GLY A 233 19.84 -4.22 1.51
N GLY A 234 20.46 -3.84 2.60
CA GLY A 234 20.30 -2.54 3.24
C GLY A 234 19.33 -2.54 4.43
N THR A 235 19.71 -1.76 5.43
CA THR A 235 18.87 -1.51 6.60
C THR A 235 17.70 -0.62 6.18
N ARG A 236 16.47 -1.10 6.32
CA ARG A 236 15.28 -0.29 6.06
C ARG A 236 15.00 0.64 7.23
N THR A 237 14.67 1.87 6.90
CA THR A 237 14.19 2.85 7.89
C THR A 237 12.77 2.48 8.36
N THR A 238 12.38 2.98 9.51
CA THR A 238 11.04 2.75 10.05
C THR A 238 9.92 3.14 9.07
N PRO A 239 9.96 4.31 8.38
CA PRO A 239 8.97 4.62 7.35
C PRO A 239 8.91 3.61 6.21
N GLN A 240 10.05 3.10 5.78
CA GLN A 240 10.11 2.06 4.74
C GLN A 240 9.51 0.74 5.21
N LEU A 241 9.71 0.37 6.48
CA LEU A 241 9.08 -0.80 7.08
C LEU A 241 7.57 -0.63 7.21
N LEU A 242 7.08 0.56 7.56
CA LEU A 242 5.64 0.84 7.60
C LEU A 242 5.00 0.74 6.19
N SER A 243 5.68 1.24 5.17
CA SER A 243 5.23 1.11 3.78
C SER A 243 5.22 -0.36 3.31
N ALA A 244 6.27 -1.13 3.66
CA ALA A 244 6.32 -2.55 3.36
C ALA A 244 5.24 -3.33 4.12
N LEU A 245 4.93 -2.93 5.36
CA LEU A 245 3.87 -3.51 6.17
C LEU A 245 2.48 -3.26 5.56
N SER A 246 2.24 -2.08 4.99
CA SER A 246 1.03 -1.80 4.21
C SER A 246 0.88 -2.80 3.05
N SER A 247 1.91 -2.95 2.21
CA SER A 247 1.89 -3.90 1.10
C SER A 247 1.71 -5.36 1.58
N PHE A 248 2.38 -5.73 2.65
CA PHE A 248 2.24 -7.05 3.26
C PHE A 248 0.80 -7.33 3.72
N ARG A 249 0.17 -6.34 4.37
CA ARG A 249 -1.20 -6.45 4.90
C ARG A 249 -2.27 -6.46 3.82
N GLN A 250 -1.97 -6.09 2.60
CA GLN A 250 -2.86 -6.26 1.46
C GLN A 250 -2.91 -7.72 0.97
N GLU A 251 -1.87 -8.49 1.23
CA GLU A 251 -1.72 -9.88 0.78
C GLU A 251 -1.96 -10.90 1.90
N TRP A 252 -1.73 -10.52 3.16
CA TRP A 252 -1.79 -11.41 4.30
C TRP A 252 -2.56 -10.83 5.46
N THR A 253 -3.42 -11.65 6.07
CA THR A 253 -3.96 -11.41 7.41
C THR A 253 -3.13 -12.21 8.41
N PRO A 254 -2.28 -11.56 9.23
CA PRO A 254 -1.40 -12.25 10.17
C PRO A 254 -2.20 -12.96 11.26
N GLY A 255 -1.75 -14.16 11.63
CA GLY A 255 -2.17 -14.81 12.86
C GLY A 255 -1.49 -14.20 14.11
N PRO A 256 -1.79 -14.72 15.31
CA PRO A 256 -1.23 -14.18 16.55
C PRO A 256 0.30 -14.22 16.62
N ARG A 257 0.94 -15.21 16.01
CA ARG A 257 2.41 -15.36 16.02
C ARG A 257 3.07 -14.36 15.10
N GLU A 258 2.54 -14.19 13.91
CA GLU A 258 2.99 -13.20 12.93
C GLU A 258 2.71 -11.77 13.43
N THR A 259 1.57 -11.55 14.09
CA THR A 259 1.25 -10.28 14.78
C THR A 259 2.30 -9.94 15.83
N ALA A 260 2.71 -10.90 16.67
CA ALA A 260 3.75 -10.70 17.66
C ALA A 260 5.10 -10.34 16.99
N ALA A 261 5.45 -11.01 15.88
CA ALA A 261 6.65 -10.70 15.11
C ALA A 261 6.61 -9.28 14.53
N VAL A 262 5.48 -8.84 13.99
CA VAL A 262 5.29 -7.46 13.48
C VAL A 262 5.52 -6.43 14.58
N VAL A 263 4.88 -6.59 15.74
CA VAL A 263 5.01 -5.61 16.83
C VAL A 263 6.43 -5.56 17.38
N ARG A 264 7.07 -6.74 17.57
CA ARG A 264 8.46 -6.83 18.04
C ARG A 264 9.42 -6.20 17.03
N MET A 265 9.29 -6.52 15.75
CA MET A 265 10.09 -5.93 14.67
C MET A 265 10.04 -4.40 14.66
N LEU A 266 8.84 -3.83 14.85
CA LEU A 266 8.68 -2.37 14.89
C LEU A 266 9.22 -1.76 16.19
N ALA A 267 9.11 -2.45 17.33
CA ALA A 267 9.75 -2.02 18.57
C ALA A 267 11.27 -1.96 18.44
N ASP A 268 11.87 -2.98 17.82
CA ASP A 268 13.32 -3.09 17.62
C ASP A 268 13.83 -2.13 16.53
N ALA A 269 12.99 -1.75 15.57
CA ALA A 269 13.36 -0.79 14.52
C ALA A 269 13.62 0.62 15.07
N GLY A 270 12.94 0.99 16.16
CA GLY A 270 13.03 2.32 16.76
C GLY A 270 12.35 3.42 15.96
N GLY A 271 12.42 4.65 16.47
CA GLY A 271 11.90 5.84 15.79
C GLY A 271 10.38 6.05 15.89
N LEU A 272 9.62 5.04 16.30
CA LEU A 272 8.20 5.19 16.58
C LEU A 272 8.00 5.75 17.98
N ARG A 273 7.34 6.90 18.06
CA ARG A 273 6.97 7.57 19.31
C ARG A 273 5.52 7.25 19.67
N GLN A 274 5.29 6.90 20.90
CA GLN A 274 3.96 6.75 21.47
C GLN A 274 3.18 8.08 21.36
N ALA A 275 1.99 8.05 20.76
CA ALA A 275 1.22 9.26 20.45
C ALA A 275 -0.10 9.35 21.22
N GLY A 276 -0.49 8.28 21.94
CA GLY A 276 -1.73 8.25 22.72
C GLY A 276 -2.75 7.27 22.17
N VAL A 277 -3.98 7.44 22.61
CA VAL A 277 -5.13 6.63 22.17
C VAL A 277 -5.82 7.33 21.00
N VAL A 278 -6.31 6.55 20.07
CA VAL A 278 -7.08 7.01 18.93
C VAL A 278 -8.30 6.13 18.71
N THR A 279 -9.37 6.69 18.18
CA THR A 279 -10.45 5.93 17.57
C THR A 279 -10.21 5.89 16.08
N ASP A 280 -9.98 4.71 15.52
CA ASP A 280 -9.73 4.54 14.09
C ASP A 280 -11.01 4.84 13.28
N ARG A 281 -10.88 4.79 11.95
CA ARG A 281 -11.99 5.15 11.05
C ARG A 281 -13.08 4.07 11.01
N LEU A 282 -12.84 2.90 11.56
CA LEU A 282 -13.85 1.84 11.78
C LEU A 282 -14.50 1.93 13.17
N GLY A 283 -14.20 2.99 13.95
CA GLY A 283 -14.77 3.19 15.29
C GLY A 283 -14.08 2.36 16.39
N ARG A 284 -12.94 1.71 16.12
CA ARG A 284 -12.25 0.89 17.10
C ARG A 284 -11.23 1.73 17.87
N ARG A 285 -11.17 1.49 19.18
CA ARG A 285 -10.18 2.14 20.02
C ARG A 285 -8.82 1.46 19.87
N GLY A 286 -7.80 2.23 19.49
CA GLY A 286 -6.43 1.77 19.27
C GLY A 286 -5.39 2.58 20.02
N GLN A 287 -4.19 2.02 20.14
CA GLN A 287 -3.00 2.70 20.58
C GLN A 287 -2.22 3.18 19.34
N ALA A 288 -1.98 4.48 19.27
CA ALA A 288 -1.26 5.09 18.17
C ALA A 288 0.23 5.27 18.48
N TYR A 289 1.05 5.00 17.46
CA TYR A 289 2.48 5.34 17.43
C TYR A 289 2.76 6.11 16.16
N VAL A 290 3.58 7.15 16.26
CA VAL A 290 3.88 8.04 15.12
C VAL A 290 5.37 8.06 14.85
N TYR A 291 5.68 8.19 13.57
CA TYR A 291 7.00 8.53 13.08
C TYR A 291 6.96 9.95 12.52
N ASP A 292 7.68 10.86 13.16
CA ASP A 292 7.79 12.27 12.78
C ASP A 292 9.21 12.61 12.26
N GLY A 293 10.07 11.61 12.13
CA GLY A 293 11.47 11.80 11.75
C GLY A 293 11.67 12.12 10.28
N PRO A 294 12.87 12.51 9.90
CA PRO A 294 13.24 12.66 8.51
C PRO A 294 13.27 11.28 7.85
N ASP A 295 12.40 11.04 6.90
CA ASP A 295 12.35 9.80 6.12
C ASP A 295 13.24 9.85 4.87
N GLY A 296 14.07 10.88 4.77
CA GLY A 296 15.02 11.06 3.67
C GLY A 296 14.42 11.54 2.35
N ALA A 297 13.12 11.35 2.15
CA ALA A 297 12.44 11.70 0.91
C ALA A 297 11.46 12.87 1.08
N THR A 298 10.71 12.92 2.17
CA THR A 298 9.67 13.93 2.40
C THR A 298 9.56 14.27 3.87
N ASN A 299 10.16 15.39 4.27
CA ASN A 299 9.97 15.95 5.61
C ASN A 299 8.57 16.55 5.82
N SER A 300 7.61 16.25 4.94
CA SER A 300 6.29 16.85 4.92
C SER A 300 5.17 15.92 5.34
N THR A 301 5.49 14.69 5.71
CA THR A 301 4.47 13.71 6.16
C THR A 301 4.79 13.14 7.53
N ARG A 302 3.73 12.76 8.24
CA ARG A 302 3.77 11.97 9.47
C ARG A 302 3.09 10.63 9.19
N GLN A 303 3.73 9.55 9.60
CA GLN A 303 3.16 8.21 9.53
C GLN A 303 2.69 7.77 10.91
N MET A 304 1.45 7.29 11.00
CA MET A 304 0.85 6.77 12.22
C MET A 304 0.45 5.32 12.02
N VAL A 305 0.87 4.47 12.95
CA VAL A 305 0.44 3.07 13.03
C VAL A 305 -0.44 2.89 14.27
N ILE A 306 -1.54 2.16 14.10
CA ILE A 306 -2.56 1.96 15.13
C ILE A 306 -2.68 0.47 15.44
N PHE A 307 -2.56 0.11 16.73
CA PHE A 307 -2.70 -1.27 17.20
C PHE A 307 -3.80 -1.41 18.23
N ASP A 308 -4.43 -2.58 18.28
CA ASP A 308 -5.22 -2.97 19.45
C ASP A 308 -4.30 -3.12 20.67
N PRO A 309 -4.50 -2.34 21.73
CA PRO A 309 -3.61 -2.35 22.90
C PRO A 309 -3.65 -3.64 23.71
N ARG A 310 -4.62 -4.52 23.48
CA ARG A 310 -4.77 -5.81 24.17
C ARG A 310 -4.10 -6.94 23.41
N THR A 311 -4.26 -6.96 22.10
CA THR A 311 -3.86 -8.10 21.25
C THR A 311 -2.60 -7.84 20.46
N GLY A 312 -2.24 -6.56 20.22
CA GLY A 312 -1.18 -6.17 19.30
C GLY A 312 -1.57 -6.26 17.83
N GLU A 313 -2.83 -6.54 17.52
CA GLU A 313 -3.31 -6.54 16.13
C GLU A 313 -3.17 -5.16 15.49
N LEU A 314 -2.67 -5.15 14.27
CA LEU A 314 -2.59 -3.94 13.46
C LEU A 314 -3.99 -3.56 13.00
N LEU A 315 -4.49 -2.43 13.49
CA LEU A 315 -5.79 -1.90 13.15
C LEU A 315 -5.74 -0.99 11.93
N GLY A 316 -4.71 -0.16 11.81
CA GLY A 316 -4.62 0.78 10.69
C GLY A 316 -3.27 1.47 10.56
N LEU A 317 -3.10 2.10 9.39
CA LEU A 317 -2.02 3.03 9.06
C LEU A 317 -2.63 4.33 8.53
N GLU A 318 -2.07 5.47 8.89
CA GLU A 318 -2.46 6.77 8.36
C GLU A 318 -1.22 7.60 8.04
N VAL A 319 -1.18 8.21 6.86
CA VAL A 319 -0.15 9.16 6.45
C VAL A 319 -0.79 10.53 6.28
N THR A 320 -0.27 11.52 6.99
CA THR A 320 -0.82 12.87 7.05
C THR A 320 0.23 13.89 6.64
N PHE A 321 -0.15 14.89 5.85
CA PHE A 321 0.73 16.01 5.55
C PHE A 321 0.94 16.89 6.78
N THR A 322 2.18 17.23 7.06
CA THR A 322 2.57 18.11 8.18
C THR A 322 2.82 19.56 7.75
N LYS A 323 2.85 19.79 6.43
CA LYS A 323 3.08 21.11 5.82
C LYS A 323 2.16 21.27 4.62
N ASP A 324 1.88 22.52 4.26
CA ASP A 324 1.22 22.86 3.00
C ASP A 324 2.11 22.47 1.83
N GLU A 325 1.53 21.84 0.81
CA GLU A 325 2.16 21.53 -0.47
C GLU A 325 1.40 22.25 -1.61
N PRO A 326 1.71 23.55 -1.84
CA PRO A 326 0.93 24.37 -2.78
C PRO A 326 0.96 23.86 -4.22
N GLU A 327 2.04 23.17 -4.64
CA GLU A 327 2.16 22.58 -5.97
C GLU A 327 1.04 21.56 -6.23
N PHE A 328 0.58 20.87 -5.20
CA PHE A 328 -0.49 19.87 -5.25
C PHE A 328 -1.81 20.37 -4.66
N LYS A 329 -1.89 21.65 -4.28
CA LYS A 329 -3.06 22.24 -3.62
C LYS A 329 -3.47 21.54 -2.31
N ILE A 330 -2.50 21.02 -1.57
CA ILE A 330 -2.67 20.27 -0.32
C ILE A 330 -2.40 21.19 0.87
N LYS A 331 -3.15 20.98 1.95
CA LYS A 331 -2.99 21.66 3.22
C LYS A 331 -2.37 20.74 4.28
N SER A 332 -1.66 21.34 5.21
CA SER A 332 -1.22 20.64 6.42
C SER A 332 -2.41 20.06 7.18
N GLY A 333 -2.28 18.83 7.65
CA GLY A 333 -3.34 18.10 8.34
C GLY A 333 -4.24 17.26 7.42
N GLU A 334 -4.13 17.39 6.10
CA GLU A 334 -4.85 16.52 5.18
C GLU A 334 -4.23 15.12 5.14
N VAL A 335 -5.08 14.11 5.04
CA VAL A 335 -4.66 12.70 5.00
C VAL A 335 -4.29 12.34 3.57
N MET A 336 -3.04 11.91 3.37
CA MET A 336 -2.52 11.41 2.10
C MET A 336 -3.03 10.01 1.80
N SER A 337 -2.97 9.14 2.80
CA SER A 337 -3.46 7.77 2.71
C SER A 337 -3.87 7.25 4.09
N TYR A 338 -4.79 6.32 4.05
CA TYR A 338 -5.23 5.61 5.23
C TYR A 338 -5.64 4.20 4.85
N GLU A 339 -5.33 3.24 5.71
CA GLU A 339 -5.74 1.84 5.63
C GLU A 339 -6.25 1.39 7.00
N ALA A 340 -7.40 0.73 7.04
CA ALA A 340 -7.90 0.07 8.23
C ALA A 340 -8.31 -1.36 7.89
N TRP A 341 -7.66 -2.31 8.55
CA TRP A 341 -7.93 -3.73 8.34
C TRP A 341 -9.09 -4.20 9.19
N MET A 342 -9.98 -4.94 8.57
CA MET A 342 -11.11 -5.60 9.20
C MET A 342 -10.76 -7.04 9.55
N PRO A 343 -11.46 -7.63 10.55
CA PRO A 343 -11.29 -9.03 10.92
C PRO A 343 -11.53 -9.96 9.75
#